data_d26cdc36a6e394883eba8d5b8faec6a6
#
_entry.id   d26cdc36a6e394883eba8d5b8faec6a6
#
_cell.length_a   1.000
_cell.length_b   1.000
_cell.length_c   1.000
_cell.angle_alpha   90.00
_cell.angle_beta   90.00
_cell.angle_gamma   90.00
#
_symmetry.space_group_name_H-M   'P 1'
#
loop_
_entity.id
_entity.type
_entity.pdbx_description
1 polymer ?
#
loop_
_entity_poly.entity_id
_entity_poly.type
_entity_poly.pdbx_seq_one_letter_code
_entity_poly.pdbx_strand_id
1 'polypeptide(L)'
;MTAKLRLLIKAFGFLAVFLINISLAQAQQPDLTSVKVTRLLDKPIIGPDLHPSIGVNIQGPSLIKVPEWVKNPLGRYYLYFADHKGLYIRLAYADELTGPWNIYAPGSLKIEHSYFAPVPPPITDEQLAQLTAARRGVSGLGSPVSHDLALEFTLPHIASP
;
A
#
# COMPACT_ATOMS: atom_id res chain seq x y z
N MET A 1 54.05 2.22 33.03
CA MET A 1 52.82 2.72 32.36
C MET A 1 51.69 2.64 33.37
N THR A 2 51.13 3.77 33.78
CA THR A 2 50.15 3.85 34.88
C THR A 2 48.79 3.31 34.45
N ALA A 3 48.02 2.78 35.41
CA ALA A 3 46.68 2.23 35.13
C ALA A 3 45.74 3.22 34.40
N LYS A 4 45.86 4.52 34.70
CA LYS A 4 45.13 5.60 34.00
C LYS A 4 45.44 5.67 32.52
N LEU A 5 46.71 5.48 32.11
CA LEU A 5 47.12 5.55 30.70
C LEU A 5 46.59 4.31 29.93
N ARG A 6 46.53 3.13 30.54
CA ARG A 6 45.95 1.92 29.95
C ARG A 6 44.45 2.06 29.75
N LEU A 7 43.74 2.72 30.66
CA LEU A 7 42.28 2.95 30.57
C LEU A 7 41.97 3.93 29.44
N LEU A 8 42.74 5.01 29.31
CA LEU A 8 42.59 5.98 28.23
C LEU A 8 42.81 5.35 26.84
N ILE A 9 43.83 4.52 26.67
CA ILE A 9 44.10 3.83 25.39
C ILE A 9 42.95 2.88 25.03
N LYS A 10 42.40 2.15 26.01
CA LYS A 10 41.21 1.29 25.78
C LYS A 10 39.98 2.08 25.39
N ALA A 11 39.70 3.21 26.06
CA ALA A 11 38.55 4.07 25.77
C ALA A 11 38.67 4.72 24.38
N PHE A 12 39.86 5.19 23.99
CA PHE A 12 40.11 5.75 22.66
C PHE A 12 40.00 4.68 21.56
N GLY A 13 40.51 3.47 21.81
CA GLY A 13 40.40 2.35 20.87
C GLY A 13 38.92 1.94 20.65
N PHE A 14 38.10 1.90 21.70
CA PHE A 14 36.68 1.58 21.59
C PHE A 14 35.88 2.66 20.84
N LEU A 15 36.20 3.93 21.07
CA LEU A 15 35.58 5.04 20.37
C LEU A 15 35.93 5.06 18.88
N ALA A 16 37.17 4.76 18.53
CA ALA A 16 37.63 4.69 17.14
C ALA A 16 36.95 3.56 16.37
N VAL A 17 36.82 2.37 16.98
CA VAL A 17 36.11 1.22 16.38
C VAL A 17 34.61 1.53 16.22
N PHE A 18 33.99 2.24 17.16
CA PHE A 18 32.58 2.61 17.09
C PHE A 18 32.34 3.62 15.94
N LEU A 19 33.22 4.61 15.78
CA LEU A 19 33.11 5.59 14.70
C LEU A 19 33.32 4.97 13.31
N ILE A 20 34.23 4.00 13.18
CA ILE A 20 34.45 3.27 11.93
C ILE A 20 33.20 2.48 11.53
N ASN A 21 32.52 1.83 12.49
CA ASN A 21 31.29 1.08 12.21
C ASN A 21 30.12 1.97 11.79
N ILE A 22 30.03 3.21 12.32
CA ILE A 22 29.00 4.17 11.88
C ILE A 22 29.25 4.60 10.43
N SER A 23 30.50 4.75 10.02
CA SER A 23 30.84 5.15 8.64
C SER A 23 30.55 4.05 7.61
N LEU A 24 30.56 2.77 8.01
CA LEU A 24 30.25 1.63 7.13
C LEU A 24 28.74 1.39 6.97
N ALA A 25 27.92 2.00 7.82
CA ALA A 25 26.45 1.83 7.80
C ALA A 25 25.73 2.86 6.92
N GLN A 26 26.42 3.69 6.17
CA GLN A 26 25.79 4.46 5.10
C GLN A 26 25.40 3.50 3.99
N ALA A 27 24.15 3.02 4.06
CA ALA A 27 23.53 2.31 2.95
C ALA A 27 23.63 3.21 1.72
N GLN A 28 24.40 2.79 0.74
CA GLN A 28 24.57 3.49 -0.53
C GLN A 28 23.17 3.59 -1.15
N GLN A 29 22.59 4.78 -1.14
CA GLN A 29 21.31 4.98 -1.81
C GLN A 29 21.51 4.65 -3.29
N PRO A 30 20.64 3.83 -3.88
CA PRO A 30 20.76 3.53 -5.31
C PRO A 30 20.67 4.84 -6.10
N ASP A 31 21.56 5.02 -7.04
CA ASP A 31 21.51 6.16 -7.96
C ASP A 31 20.30 6.01 -8.88
N LEU A 32 19.22 6.68 -8.52
CA LEU A 32 17.96 6.66 -9.28
C LEU A 32 18.04 7.48 -10.58
N THR A 33 19.09 8.25 -10.80
CA THR A 33 19.29 9.04 -12.03
C THR A 33 19.59 8.15 -13.24
N SER A 34 20.05 6.92 -13.01
CA SER A 34 20.32 5.91 -14.04
C SER A 34 19.16 4.97 -14.32
N VAL A 35 18.03 5.10 -13.62
CA VAL A 35 16.87 4.21 -13.78
C VAL A 35 16.20 4.50 -15.13
N LYS A 36 16.25 3.53 -16.04
CA LYS A 36 15.52 3.56 -17.31
C LYS A 36 14.16 2.88 -17.13
N VAL A 37 13.11 3.66 -17.25
CA VAL A 37 11.73 3.12 -17.23
C VAL A 37 11.29 2.81 -18.66
N THR A 38 10.83 1.58 -18.89
CA THR A 38 10.29 1.15 -20.18
C THR A 38 8.86 0.66 -19.97
N ARG A 39 7.93 1.22 -20.72
CA ARG A 39 6.53 0.76 -20.73
C ARG A 39 6.47 -0.59 -21.46
N LEU A 40 5.89 -1.61 -20.83
CA LEU A 40 5.78 -2.95 -21.41
C LEU A 40 4.67 -3.03 -22.47
N LEU A 41 3.58 -2.30 -22.28
CA LEU A 41 2.39 -2.31 -23.14
C LEU A 41 1.91 -0.89 -23.39
N ASP A 42 1.29 -0.67 -24.55
CA ASP A 42 0.67 0.63 -24.88
C ASP A 42 -0.68 0.86 -24.19
N LYS A 43 -1.30 -0.23 -23.69
CA LYS A 43 -2.59 -0.19 -22.99
C LYS A 43 -2.45 -0.65 -21.53
N PRO A 44 -3.37 -0.24 -20.65
CA PRO A 44 -3.44 -0.78 -19.29
C PRO A 44 -3.61 -2.31 -19.30
N ILE A 45 -2.98 -2.99 -18.37
CA ILE A 45 -3.11 -4.45 -18.16
C ILE A 45 -4.55 -4.80 -17.78
N ILE A 46 -5.14 -4.02 -16.86
CA ILE A 46 -6.51 -4.20 -16.37
C ILE A 46 -7.32 -2.97 -16.74
N GLY A 47 -8.48 -3.18 -17.36
CA GLY A 47 -9.47 -2.15 -17.65
C GLY A 47 -10.87 -2.61 -17.23
N PRO A 48 -11.83 -1.69 -17.10
CA PRO A 48 -13.19 -2.02 -16.64
C PRO A 48 -13.88 -3.05 -17.54
N ASP A 49 -13.54 -3.07 -18.82
CA ASP A 49 -14.17 -3.94 -19.82
C ASP A 49 -13.66 -5.39 -19.79
N LEU A 50 -12.58 -5.67 -19.03
CA LEU A 50 -11.98 -6.99 -19.00
C LEU A 50 -12.89 -8.02 -18.30
N HIS A 51 -13.61 -7.63 -17.24
CA HIS A 51 -14.54 -8.50 -16.54
C HIS A 51 -15.53 -7.68 -15.67
N PRO A 52 -16.82 -8.08 -15.58
CA PRO A 52 -17.83 -7.33 -14.81
C PRO A 52 -17.50 -7.13 -13.33
N SER A 53 -16.69 -8.01 -12.72
CA SER A 53 -16.32 -7.92 -11.31
C SER A 53 -15.25 -6.87 -11.01
N ILE A 54 -14.66 -6.23 -12.02
CA ILE A 54 -13.54 -5.30 -11.82
C ILE A 54 -13.99 -4.00 -11.17
N GLY A 55 -15.18 -3.50 -11.55
CA GLY A 55 -15.63 -2.18 -11.16
C GLY A 55 -15.13 -1.09 -12.09
N VAL A 56 -15.49 0.14 -11.81
CA VAL A 56 -15.22 1.30 -12.69
C VAL A 56 -14.12 2.22 -12.17
N ASN A 57 -13.75 2.11 -10.91
CA ASN A 57 -12.73 2.94 -10.28
C ASN A 57 -11.59 2.07 -9.72
N ILE A 58 -10.78 1.53 -10.63
CA ILE A 58 -9.69 0.61 -10.32
C ILE A 58 -8.52 1.37 -9.70
N GLN A 59 -8.04 0.89 -8.55
CA GLN A 59 -6.91 1.50 -7.84
C GLN A 59 -6.09 0.51 -7.02
N GLY A 60 -4.96 0.97 -6.48
CA GLY A 60 -4.09 0.23 -5.59
C GLY A 60 -3.49 -1.03 -6.19
N PRO A 61 -2.93 -1.01 -7.42
CA PRO A 61 -2.38 -2.22 -8.02
C PRO A 61 -1.11 -2.66 -7.29
N SER A 62 -1.02 -3.95 -6.97
CA SER A 62 0.16 -4.58 -6.39
C SER A 62 0.46 -5.87 -7.15
N LEU A 63 1.60 -5.90 -7.80
CA LEU A 63 2.05 -7.00 -8.65
C LEU A 63 3.11 -7.83 -7.93
N ILE A 64 2.93 -9.14 -7.90
CA ILE A 64 3.94 -10.06 -7.40
C ILE A 64 4.21 -11.19 -8.40
N LYS A 65 5.45 -11.68 -8.41
CA LYS A 65 5.76 -13.00 -8.93
C LYS A 65 5.38 -14.01 -7.85
N VAL A 66 4.57 -15.01 -8.19
CA VAL A 66 4.11 -16.01 -7.23
C VAL A 66 5.30 -16.80 -6.69
N PRO A 67 5.47 -16.86 -5.34
CA PRO A 67 6.55 -17.62 -4.74
C PRO A 67 6.45 -19.12 -5.02
N GLU A 68 7.59 -19.78 -5.15
CA GLU A 68 7.67 -21.22 -5.49
C GLU A 68 7.04 -22.15 -4.44
N TRP A 69 6.90 -21.69 -3.20
CA TRP A 69 6.24 -22.46 -2.13
C TRP A 69 4.70 -22.52 -2.26
N VAL A 70 4.09 -21.66 -3.11
CA VAL A 70 2.64 -21.71 -3.38
C VAL A 70 2.33 -22.92 -4.22
N LYS A 71 1.52 -23.82 -3.69
CA LYS A 71 1.09 -25.03 -4.40
C LYS A 71 -0.07 -24.72 -5.34
N ASN A 72 0.01 -25.24 -6.56
CA ASN A 72 -1.03 -25.10 -7.59
C ASN A 72 -1.46 -23.63 -7.83
N PRO A 73 -0.53 -22.72 -8.14
CA PRO A 73 -0.86 -21.34 -8.40
C PRO A 73 -1.76 -21.22 -9.65
N LEU A 74 -2.57 -20.17 -9.70
CA LEU A 74 -3.40 -19.84 -10.87
C LEU A 74 -2.57 -19.39 -12.07
N GLY A 75 -1.38 -18.85 -11.82
CA GLY A 75 -0.42 -18.38 -12.80
C GLY A 75 0.88 -17.94 -12.14
N ARG A 76 1.88 -17.54 -12.92
CA ARG A 76 3.21 -17.12 -12.42
C ARG A 76 3.22 -15.75 -11.78
N TYR A 77 2.25 -14.89 -12.15
CA TYR A 77 2.11 -13.53 -11.64
C TYR A 77 0.72 -13.30 -11.12
N TYR A 78 0.63 -12.62 -9.99
CA TYR A 78 -0.62 -12.16 -9.39
C TYR A 78 -0.61 -10.63 -9.33
N LEU A 79 -1.71 -10.04 -9.78
CA LEU A 79 -1.97 -8.61 -9.66
C LEU A 79 -3.19 -8.42 -8.76
N TYR A 80 -2.94 -7.91 -7.57
CA TYR A 80 -3.99 -7.49 -6.64
C TYR A 80 -4.39 -6.06 -6.96
N PHE A 81 -5.67 -5.77 -6.83
CA PHE A 81 -6.19 -4.42 -7.03
C PHE A 81 -7.56 -4.28 -6.36
N ALA A 82 -8.05 -3.05 -6.25
CA ALA A 82 -9.35 -2.77 -5.66
C ALA A 82 -10.18 -1.88 -6.59
N ASP A 83 -11.47 -1.83 -6.35
CA ASP A 83 -12.34 -0.77 -6.79
C ASP A 83 -12.58 0.17 -5.62
N HIS A 84 -12.57 1.48 -5.83
CA HIS A 84 -12.84 2.45 -4.77
C HIS A 84 -14.18 2.16 -4.10
N LYS A 85 -14.21 2.11 -2.77
CA LYS A 85 -15.35 1.65 -1.97
C LYS A 85 -15.72 0.18 -2.20
N GLY A 86 -14.81 -0.60 -2.76
CA GLY A 86 -15.00 -2.05 -2.93
C GLY A 86 -14.94 -2.80 -1.59
N LEU A 87 -15.65 -3.91 -1.54
CA LEU A 87 -15.75 -4.76 -0.36
C LEU A 87 -14.79 -5.94 -0.36
N TYR A 88 -13.90 -6.01 -1.35
CA TYR A 88 -12.89 -7.08 -1.44
C TYR A 88 -11.71 -6.67 -2.31
N ILE A 89 -10.58 -7.30 -2.06
CA ILE A 89 -9.39 -7.21 -2.91
C ILE A 89 -9.56 -8.15 -4.08
N ARG A 90 -9.48 -7.62 -5.28
CA ARG A 90 -9.56 -8.37 -6.54
C ARG A 90 -8.23 -9.00 -6.87
N LEU A 91 -8.27 -10.04 -7.68
CA LEU A 91 -7.11 -10.76 -8.14
C LEU A 91 -7.19 -10.99 -9.65
N ALA A 92 -6.15 -10.58 -10.34
CA ALA A 92 -5.85 -11.04 -11.69
C ALA A 92 -4.58 -11.92 -11.67
N TYR A 93 -4.46 -12.82 -12.63
CA TYR A 93 -3.31 -13.69 -12.76
C TYR A 93 -2.92 -13.91 -14.22
N ALA A 94 -1.65 -14.15 -14.44
CA ALA A 94 -1.08 -14.44 -15.76
C ALA A 94 0.21 -15.27 -15.64
N ASP A 95 0.62 -15.90 -16.72
CA ASP A 95 1.92 -16.57 -16.79
C ASP A 95 3.03 -15.65 -17.32
N GLU A 96 2.65 -14.58 -18.02
CA GLU A 96 3.56 -13.55 -18.51
C GLU A 96 3.12 -12.15 -18.07
N LEU A 97 4.09 -11.25 -17.85
CA LEU A 97 3.80 -9.86 -17.43
C LEU A 97 2.96 -9.09 -18.46
N THR A 98 3.12 -9.43 -19.72
CA THR A 98 2.34 -8.86 -20.82
C THR A 98 0.97 -9.47 -20.99
N GLY A 99 0.64 -10.53 -20.24
CA GLY A 99 -0.62 -11.26 -20.31
C GLY A 99 -0.63 -12.41 -21.32
N PRO A 100 -1.80 -12.98 -21.65
CA PRO A 100 -3.13 -12.47 -21.25
C PRO A 100 -3.38 -12.58 -19.75
N TRP A 101 -4.04 -11.55 -19.19
CA TRP A 101 -4.44 -11.52 -17.78
C TRP A 101 -5.87 -12.05 -17.61
N ASN A 102 -6.05 -12.94 -16.66
CA ASN A 102 -7.32 -13.53 -16.29
C ASN A 102 -7.80 -12.98 -14.94
N ILE A 103 -9.09 -12.74 -14.80
CA ILE A 103 -9.67 -12.28 -13.54
C ILE A 103 -10.14 -13.48 -12.73
N TYR A 104 -9.64 -13.58 -11.50
CA TYR A 104 -10.18 -14.51 -10.50
C TYR A 104 -11.37 -13.84 -9.81
N ALA A 105 -12.58 -14.09 -10.33
CA ALA A 105 -13.80 -13.42 -9.90
C ALA A 105 -14.09 -13.47 -8.39
N PRO A 106 -13.76 -14.56 -7.64
CA PRO A 106 -13.92 -14.56 -6.18
C PRO A 106 -13.08 -13.53 -5.44
N GLY A 107 -11.98 -13.04 -6.05
CA GLY A 107 -11.01 -12.16 -5.40
C GLY A 107 -10.13 -12.89 -4.40
N SER A 108 -9.30 -12.15 -3.67
CA SER A 108 -8.33 -12.71 -2.71
C SER A 108 -8.76 -12.53 -1.26
N LEU A 109 -9.31 -11.38 -0.89
CA LEU A 109 -9.74 -11.07 0.47
C LEU A 109 -11.04 -10.27 0.44
N LYS A 110 -12.05 -10.76 1.13
CA LYS A 110 -13.31 -10.06 1.34
C LYS A 110 -13.31 -9.36 2.70
N ILE A 111 -13.95 -8.19 2.78
CA ILE A 111 -14.04 -7.42 4.02
C ILE A 111 -14.72 -8.23 5.13
N GLU A 112 -15.70 -9.07 4.80
CA GLU A 112 -16.40 -9.96 5.73
C GLU A 112 -15.49 -11.01 6.38
N HIS A 113 -14.32 -11.31 5.78
CA HIS A 113 -13.30 -12.21 6.31
C HIS A 113 -12.19 -11.45 7.04
N SER A 114 -12.36 -10.17 7.28
CA SER A 114 -11.43 -9.31 8.01
C SER A 114 -12.01 -8.89 9.36
N TYR A 115 -11.20 -8.22 10.17
CA TYR A 115 -11.66 -7.60 11.42
C TYR A 115 -12.34 -6.23 11.23
N PHE A 116 -12.42 -5.74 10.00
CA PHE A 116 -13.10 -4.48 9.70
C PHE A 116 -14.63 -4.68 9.70
N ALA A 117 -15.35 -3.72 10.27
CA ALA A 117 -16.80 -3.75 10.25
C ALA A 117 -17.30 -3.59 8.81
N PRO A 118 -18.14 -4.52 8.29
CA PRO A 118 -18.66 -4.42 6.92
C PRO A 118 -19.75 -3.34 6.78
N VAL A 119 -20.32 -2.91 7.91
CA VAL A 119 -21.31 -1.84 7.97
C VAL A 119 -20.72 -0.68 8.75
N PRO A 120 -20.74 0.55 8.22
CA PRO A 120 -20.23 1.70 8.94
C PRO A 120 -21.09 1.96 10.18
N PRO A 121 -20.48 2.42 11.29
CA PRO A 121 -21.24 2.87 12.42
C PRO A 121 -22.10 4.09 12.03
N PRO A 122 -23.28 4.27 12.63
CA PRO A 122 -24.10 5.45 12.39
C PRO A 122 -23.32 6.71 12.80
N ILE A 123 -23.37 7.74 11.96
CA ILE A 123 -22.76 9.03 12.24
C ILE A 123 -23.80 9.88 12.99
N THR A 124 -23.45 10.35 14.17
CA THR A 124 -24.29 11.28 14.94
C THR A 124 -24.17 12.71 14.39
N ASP A 125 -25.17 13.54 14.68
CA ASP A 125 -25.15 14.98 14.29
C ASP A 125 -23.93 15.71 14.87
N GLU A 126 -23.49 15.34 16.08
CA GLU A 126 -22.30 15.89 16.72
C GLU A 126 -21.02 15.51 15.94
N GLN A 127 -20.86 14.25 15.54
CA GLN A 127 -19.76 13.81 14.70
C GLN A 127 -19.76 14.51 13.36
N LEU A 128 -20.93 14.68 12.76
CA LEU A 128 -21.11 15.40 11.49
C LEU A 128 -20.67 16.87 11.63
N ALA A 129 -21.04 17.53 12.74
CA ALA A 129 -20.63 18.90 13.03
C ALA A 129 -19.10 19.01 13.21
N GLN A 130 -18.47 18.06 13.91
CA GLN A 130 -17.01 17.99 14.08
C GLN A 130 -16.28 17.79 12.75
N LEU A 131 -16.74 16.88 11.89
CA LEU A 131 -16.18 16.66 10.56
C LEU A 131 -16.31 17.92 9.69
N THR A 132 -17.45 18.61 9.77
CA THR A 132 -17.69 19.86 9.04
C THR A 132 -16.73 20.97 9.51
N ALA A 133 -16.52 21.08 10.82
CA ALA A 133 -15.59 22.07 11.39
C ALA A 133 -14.14 21.77 10.98
N ALA A 134 -13.72 20.52 11.07
CA ALA A 134 -12.38 20.08 10.67
C ALA A 134 -12.11 20.36 9.17
N ARG A 135 -13.08 20.12 8.30
CA ARG A 135 -12.94 20.38 6.86
C ARG A 135 -12.82 21.87 6.56
N ARG A 136 -13.55 22.72 7.25
CA ARG A 136 -13.45 24.17 7.08
C ARG A 136 -12.07 24.72 7.43
N GLY A 137 -11.41 24.10 8.45
CA GLY A 137 -10.07 24.50 8.88
C GLY A 137 -8.96 24.15 7.88
N VAL A 138 -9.13 23.09 7.10
CA VAL A 138 -8.05 22.54 6.23
C VAL A 138 -8.10 23.04 4.80
N SER A 139 -9.26 23.34 4.25
CA SER A 139 -9.38 23.53 2.79
C SER A 139 -10.04 24.83 2.34
N GLY A 140 -10.48 25.70 3.23
CA GLY A 140 -11.26 26.88 2.82
C GLY A 140 -12.55 26.55 2.06
N LEU A 141 -12.88 25.26 1.93
CA LEU A 141 -14.09 24.76 1.29
C LEU A 141 -15.27 24.97 2.24
N GLY A 142 -16.01 26.03 2.05
CA GLY A 142 -17.10 26.50 2.90
C GLY A 142 -18.37 25.64 2.91
N SER A 143 -18.42 24.52 2.21
CA SER A 143 -19.63 23.68 2.16
C SER A 143 -19.73 22.75 3.36
N PRO A 144 -20.92 22.62 4.00
CA PRO A 144 -21.16 21.65 5.04
C PRO A 144 -20.88 20.22 4.56
N VAL A 145 -20.41 19.36 5.47
CA VAL A 145 -20.30 17.92 5.19
C VAL A 145 -21.70 17.32 5.26
N SER A 146 -22.17 16.71 4.19
CA SER A 146 -23.42 15.94 4.19
C SER A 146 -23.21 14.59 4.91
N HIS A 147 -24.29 13.93 5.34
CA HIS A 147 -24.23 12.57 5.87
C HIS A 147 -23.56 11.61 4.89
N ASP A 148 -23.86 11.68 3.60
CA ASP A 148 -23.26 10.82 2.58
C ASP A 148 -21.76 11.04 2.47
N LEU A 149 -21.30 12.30 2.51
CA LEU A 149 -19.88 12.63 2.46
C LEU A 149 -19.17 12.20 3.76
N ALA A 150 -19.82 12.35 4.92
CA ALA A 150 -19.29 11.88 6.18
C ALA A 150 -19.18 10.35 6.23
N LEU A 151 -20.17 9.64 5.68
CA LEU A 151 -20.12 8.19 5.49
C LEU A 151 -18.96 7.78 4.58
N GLU A 152 -18.64 8.55 3.56
CA GLU A 152 -17.51 8.29 2.69
C GLU A 152 -16.17 8.26 3.42
N PHE A 153 -15.99 9.11 4.45
CA PHE A 153 -14.76 9.13 5.27
C PHE A 153 -14.72 8.05 6.35
N THR A 154 -15.86 7.50 6.73
CA THR A 154 -15.98 6.51 7.82
C THR A 154 -16.24 5.10 7.33
N LEU A 155 -16.63 4.92 6.07
CA LEU A 155 -16.84 3.61 5.48
C LEU A 155 -15.53 2.83 5.43
N PRO A 156 -15.46 1.66 6.07
CA PRO A 156 -14.37 0.75 5.82
C PRO A 156 -14.46 0.29 4.36
N HIS A 157 -13.41 0.52 3.60
CA HIS A 157 -13.29 0.01 2.25
C HIS A 157 -11.89 -0.50 2.01
N ILE A 158 -11.78 -1.54 1.22
CA ILE A 158 -10.49 -2.06 0.79
C ILE A 158 -10.08 -1.28 -0.45
N ALA A 159 -9.23 -0.27 -0.26
CA ALA A 159 -8.78 0.62 -1.33
C ALA A 159 -7.46 0.17 -1.96
N SER A 160 -6.63 -0.53 -1.21
CA SER A 160 -5.32 -1.01 -1.66
C SER A 160 -4.98 -2.34 -1.01
N PRO A 161 -4.45 -3.28 -1.74
CA PRO A 161 -3.86 -4.50 -1.20
C PRO A 161 -2.50 -4.23 -0.56
#